data_8ce72d473767e97e066083e68f5cb481
#
_entry.id   8ce72d473767e97e066083e68f5cb481
#
_cell.length_a   1.000
_cell.length_b   1.000
_cell.length_c   1.000
_cell.angle_alpha   90.00
_cell.angle_beta   90.00
_cell.angle_gamma   90.00
#
_symmetry.space_group_name_H-M   'P 1'
#
loop_
_entity.id
_entity.type
_entity.pdbx_description
1 polymer ?
#
loop_
_entity_poly.entity_id
_entity_poly.type
_entity_poly.pdbx_seq_one_letter_code
_entity_poly.pdbx_strand_id
1 'polypeptide(L)'
;MEKTIAIWIWNFSIVELALLTVVVLSFFCQVYYNLRYFLSATKGKKAEGDSPDGVSVIVCARNEEANLMELIPIIMEQEFRKFQLIVVNDSSWDDTADILKALQVSYPSMHIIEINEDKQIMQGKKFALTLGIKAAMYDVILLTDADCRPTNGNWITEMTKGIGERKEIALGFSGYKKYPGYLNKLIRFDAFVAGLNYLGFAKLGRPYMGVGRNLCYTKTAFFRIGGFRTHYKLASGDDDLFVKEASTARNTQNMFHYEAQTISEPHKTWAKWSFQKKRHFTTAPLYKGSVKFSLMIWPATYFLLWMAAIALSIIYPNPVLWAVMGGLIFFRYLVQFIVLNVSCNKLKISKDILWLFPLLEKHLFLVHSMLYLQNLVRKPQKWN
;
A
#
# COMPACT_ATOMS: atom_id res chain seq x y z
N MET A 1 46.87 -8.76 19.17
CA MET A 1 45.59 -8.50 18.51
C MET A 1 45.37 -7.01 18.23
N GLU A 2 45.61 -6.09 19.16
CA GLU A 2 45.47 -4.62 18.93
C GLU A 2 46.41 -4.06 17.85
N LYS A 3 47.70 -4.45 17.85
CA LYS A 3 48.65 -4.02 16.80
C LYS A 3 48.25 -4.49 15.36
N THR A 4 47.61 -5.63 15.25
CA THR A 4 47.16 -6.17 13.95
C THR A 4 45.97 -5.38 13.38
N ILE A 5 45.04 -4.94 14.24
CA ILE A 5 43.89 -4.12 13.84
C ILE A 5 44.35 -2.72 13.40
N ALA A 6 45.29 -2.11 14.15
CA ALA A 6 45.80 -0.78 13.79
C ALA A 6 46.56 -0.77 12.44
N ILE A 7 47.34 -1.81 12.13
CA ILE A 7 48.07 -1.94 10.88
C ILE A 7 47.12 -2.09 9.70
N TRP A 8 45.94 -2.64 9.90
CA TRP A 8 44.95 -2.90 8.86
C TRP A 8 44.24 -1.65 8.34
N ILE A 9 43.93 -0.69 9.21
CA ILE A 9 43.19 0.54 8.86
C ILE A 9 44.08 1.48 8.02
N TRP A 10 45.40 1.42 8.17
CA TRP A 10 46.35 2.34 7.52
C TRP A 10 46.78 1.92 6.09
N ASN A 11 46.42 0.73 5.63
CA ASN A 11 46.81 0.21 4.30
C ASN A 11 45.70 0.23 3.25
N PHE A 12 44.53 0.79 3.56
CA PHE A 12 43.48 0.95 2.54
C PHE A 12 43.82 2.06 1.55
N SER A 13 43.71 1.74 0.26
CA SER A 13 43.68 2.75 -0.79
C SER A 13 42.46 3.65 -0.63
N ILE A 14 42.48 4.83 -1.25
CA ILE A 14 41.35 5.76 -1.26
C ILE A 14 40.08 5.08 -1.80
N VAL A 15 40.19 4.20 -2.78
CA VAL A 15 39.07 3.48 -3.40
C VAL A 15 38.45 2.49 -2.39
N GLU A 16 39.28 1.72 -1.70
CA GLU A 16 38.83 0.76 -0.68
C GLU A 16 38.13 1.46 0.49
N LEU A 17 38.72 2.58 0.94
CA LEU A 17 38.12 3.39 2.00
C LEU A 17 36.78 4.00 1.57
N ALA A 18 36.68 4.46 0.31
CA ALA A 18 35.41 4.96 -0.25
C ALA A 18 34.34 3.86 -0.31
N LEU A 19 34.69 2.67 -0.80
CA LEU A 19 33.75 1.52 -0.85
C LEU A 19 33.30 1.09 0.55
N LEU A 20 34.24 1.00 1.51
CA LEU A 20 33.91 0.68 2.89
C LEU A 20 32.95 1.73 3.50
N THR A 21 33.21 3.00 3.23
CA THR A 21 32.31 4.09 3.66
C THR A 21 30.91 3.93 3.08
N VAL A 22 30.80 3.59 1.79
CA VAL A 22 29.50 3.32 1.15
C VAL A 22 28.79 2.14 1.82
N VAL A 23 29.50 1.04 2.12
CA VAL A 23 28.92 -0.12 2.84
C VAL A 23 28.37 0.29 4.17
N VAL A 24 29.17 1.00 5.01
CA VAL A 24 28.80 1.43 6.36
C VAL A 24 27.62 2.41 6.32
N LEU A 25 27.66 3.43 5.47
CA LEU A 25 26.57 4.40 5.35
C LEU A 25 25.28 3.72 4.87
N SER A 26 25.38 2.84 3.88
CA SER A 26 24.22 2.10 3.37
C SER A 26 23.62 1.19 4.43
N PHE A 27 24.44 0.52 5.24
CA PHE A 27 24.01 -0.27 6.37
C PHE A 27 23.21 0.59 7.37
N PHE A 28 23.74 1.73 7.81
CA PHE A 28 23.03 2.60 8.74
C PHE A 28 21.75 3.17 8.16
N CYS A 29 21.72 3.53 6.88
CA CYS A 29 20.50 3.95 6.18
C CYS A 29 19.43 2.85 6.17
N GLN A 30 19.83 1.60 5.90
CA GLN A 30 18.91 0.44 5.91
C GLN A 30 18.33 0.20 7.32
N VAL A 31 19.18 0.19 8.35
CA VAL A 31 18.73 0.03 9.75
C VAL A 31 17.82 1.18 10.17
N TYR A 32 18.22 2.42 9.89
CA TYR A 32 17.42 3.61 10.18
C TYR A 32 16.04 3.54 9.50
N TYR A 33 15.99 3.15 8.22
CA TYR A 33 14.72 3.06 7.48
C TYR A 33 13.76 2.05 8.12
N ASN A 34 14.25 0.87 8.46
CA ASN A 34 13.46 -0.16 9.14
C ASN A 34 12.92 0.33 10.49
N LEU A 35 13.76 0.94 11.32
CA LEU A 35 13.37 1.41 12.65
C LEU A 35 12.49 2.67 12.60
N ARG A 36 12.75 3.58 11.64
CA ARG A 36 12.04 4.85 11.54
C ARG A 36 10.68 4.74 10.86
N TYR A 37 10.62 4.06 9.71
CA TYR A 37 9.40 3.99 8.91
C TYR A 37 8.62 2.69 9.17
N PHE A 38 9.22 1.53 9.01
CA PHE A 38 8.48 0.27 9.12
C PHE A 38 8.00 -0.01 10.54
N LEU A 39 8.86 0.14 11.54
CA LEU A 39 8.46 -0.06 12.93
C LEU A 39 7.40 0.96 13.37
N SER A 40 7.41 2.18 12.82
CA SER A 40 6.42 3.21 13.15
C SER A 40 5.03 2.94 12.57
N ALA A 41 4.92 2.17 11.49
CA ALA A 41 3.66 1.88 10.79
C ALA A 41 2.58 1.30 11.73
N THR A 42 3.00 0.46 12.66
CA THR A 42 2.12 -0.25 13.60
C THR A 42 2.27 0.23 15.05
N LYS A 43 2.87 1.41 15.25
CA LYS A 43 2.96 2.04 16.58
C LYS A 43 1.72 2.86 16.91
N GLY A 44 1.21 2.69 18.10
CA GLY A 44 0.10 3.46 18.66
C GLY A 44 -1.01 2.61 19.20
N LYS A 45 -1.98 3.28 19.81
CA LYS A 45 -3.25 2.70 20.27
C LYS A 45 -4.24 2.67 19.10
N LYS A 46 -5.33 1.95 19.25
CA LYS A 46 -6.51 2.07 18.37
C LYS A 46 -6.95 3.54 18.30
N ALA A 47 -7.54 3.93 17.18
CA ALA A 47 -8.11 5.27 17.06
C ALA A 47 -9.12 5.52 18.17
N GLU A 48 -9.08 6.73 18.71
CA GLU A 48 -10.01 7.21 19.74
C GLU A 48 -10.99 8.19 19.09
N GLY A 49 -12.20 8.28 19.63
CA GLY A 49 -13.28 9.13 19.13
C GLY A 49 -14.56 8.34 18.91
N ASP A 50 -15.65 9.04 18.65
CA ASP A 50 -16.94 8.43 18.40
C ASP A 50 -17.07 7.97 16.94
N SER A 51 -17.97 7.04 16.70
CA SER A 51 -18.36 6.67 15.36
C SER A 51 -19.24 7.78 14.77
N PRO A 52 -19.12 8.10 13.47
CA PRO A 52 -19.98 9.10 12.84
C PRO A 52 -21.45 8.65 12.85
N ASP A 53 -22.37 9.61 12.75
CA ASP A 53 -23.82 9.34 12.71
C ASP A 53 -24.24 8.45 11.55
N GLY A 54 -23.47 8.46 10.45
CA GLY A 54 -23.73 7.62 9.29
C GLY A 54 -22.53 7.55 8.35
N VAL A 55 -22.47 6.47 7.57
CA VAL A 55 -21.39 6.16 6.65
C VAL A 55 -21.95 5.76 5.29
N SER A 56 -21.37 6.27 4.19
CA SER A 56 -21.63 5.75 2.84
C SER A 56 -20.46 4.86 2.42
N VAL A 57 -20.69 3.56 2.33
CA VAL A 57 -19.73 2.59 1.78
C VAL A 57 -19.90 2.59 0.26
N ILE A 58 -18.80 2.76 -0.47
CA ILE A 58 -18.83 2.79 -1.95
C ILE A 58 -17.96 1.68 -2.50
N VAL A 59 -18.53 0.89 -3.40
CA VAL A 59 -17.87 -0.18 -4.14
C VAL A 59 -18.02 0.12 -5.64
N CYS A 60 -16.90 0.24 -6.36
CA CYS A 60 -16.92 0.29 -7.83
C CYS A 60 -16.63 -1.10 -8.38
N ALA A 61 -17.46 -1.55 -9.31
CA ALA A 61 -17.38 -2.86 -9.92
C ALA A 61 -17.33 -2.77 -11.45
N ARG A 62 -16.50 -3.60 -12.08
CA ARG A 62 -16.48 -3.84 -13.51
C ARG A 62 -16.13 -5.30 -13.76
N ASN A 63 -17.09 -6.10 -14.22
CA ASN A 63 -16.95 -7.56 -14.40
C ASN A 63 -16.56 -8.27 -13.09
N GLU A 64 -17.35 -8.06 -12.05
CA GLU A 64 -17.06 -8.52 -10.68
C GLU A 64 -18.21 -9.41 -10.12
N GLU A 65 -18.94 -10.11 -10.99
CA GLU A 65 -20.10 -10.94 -10.65
C GLU A 65 -19.86 -11.84 -9.43
N ALA A 66 -18.82 -12.69 -9.49
CA ALA A 66 -18.50 -13.63 -8.42
C ALA A 66 -18.08 -12.92 -7.13
N ASN A 67 -17.36 -11.82 -7.25
CA ASN A 67 -16.88 -11.05 -6.11
C ASN A 67 -18.03 -10.32 -5.38
N LEU A 68 -18.99 -9.78 -6.10
CA LEU A 68 -20.11 -9.06 -5.50
C LEU A 68 -21.08 -9.98 -4.77
N MET A 69 -21.29 -11.20 -5.25
CA MET A 69 -22.11 -12.21 -4.56
C MET A 69 -21.57 -12.52 -3.15
N GLU A 70 -20.25 -12.48 -2.95
CA GLU A 70 -19.64 -12.69 -1.65
C GLU A 70 -19.53 -11.41 -0.82
N LEU A 71 -19.16 -10.27 -1.45
CA LEU A 71 -18.87 -9.03 -0.72
C LEU A 71 -20.11 -8.36 -0.18
N ILE A 72 -21.19 -8.26 -0.98
CA ILE A 72 -22.40 -7.50 -0.59
C ILE A 72 -23.02 -8.03 0.71
N PRO A 73 -23.23 -9.35 0.89
CA PRO A 73 -23.69 -9.88 2.17
C PRO A 73 -22.79 -9.49 3.34
N ILE A 74 -21.46 -9.60 3.18
CA ILE A 74 -20.50 -9.27 4.24
C ILE A 74 -20.57 -7.79 4.64
N ILE A 75 -20.83 -6.89 3.68
CA ILE A 75 -21.01 -5.46 3.99
C ILE A 75 -22.36 -5.22 4.63
N MET A 76 -23.42 -5.83 4.14
CA MET A 76 -24.77 -5.62 4.66
C MET A 76 -24.98 -6.17 6.07
N GLU A 77 -24.16 -7.16 6.48
CA GLU A 77 -24.12 -7.75 7.83
C GLU A 77 -23.17 -7.03 8.80
N GLN A 78 -22.60 -5.87 8.42
CA GLN A 78 -21.72 -5.11 9.32
C GLN A 78 -22.49 -4.52 10.51
N GLU A 79 -21.86 -4.60 11.68
CA GLU A 79 -22.41 -4.04 12.94
C GLU A 79 -22.22 -2.52 13.00
N PHE A 80 -23.04 -1.80 12.23
CA PHE A 80 -23.03 -0.34 12.23
C PHE A 80 -24.47 0.21 12.15
N ARG A 81 -24.78 1.22 12.98
CA ARG A 81 -26.17 1.68 13.18
C ARG A 81 -26.83 2.26 11.93
N LYS A 82 -26.10 3.09 11.17
CA LYS A 82 -26.62 3.78 9.99
C LYS A 82 -25.58 3.82 8.90
N PHE A 83 -25.70 3.00 7.90
CA PHE A 83 -24.85 3.08 6.72
C PHE A 83 -25.67 2.89 5.44
N GLN A 84 -25.12 3.39 4.34
CA GLN A 84 -25.60 3.21 2.98
C GLN A 84 -24.56 2.43 2.21
N LEU A 85 -24.96 1.40 1.48
CA LEU A 85 -24.09 0.76 0.49
C LEU A 85 -24.43 1.29 -0.90
N ILE A 86 -23.43 1.84 -1.60
CA ILE A 86 -23.53 2.29 -2.99
C ILE A 86 -22.61 1.39 -3.83
N VAL A 87 -23.18 0.69 -4.78
CA VAL A 87 -22.44 -0.09 -5.77
C VAL A 87 -22.54 0.60 -7.12
N VAL A 88 -21.37 0.96 -7.67
CA VAL A 88 -21.29 1.60 -8.99
C VAL A 88 -20.83 0.57 -10.01
N ASN A 89 -21.72 0.17 -10.90
CA ASN A 89 -21.42 -0.72 -12.02
C ASN A 89 -20.84 0.09 -13.18
N ASP A 90 -19.52 -0.01 -13.39
CA ASP A 90 -18.80 0.74 -14.42
C ASP A 90 -18.79 -0.03 -15.75
N SER A 91 -19.94 -0.06 -16.43
CA SER A 91 -20.07 -0.65 -17.77
C SER A 91 -19.62 -2.11 -17.86
N SER A 92 -20.11 -2.97 -16.96
CA SER A 92 -19.83 -4.41 -17.00
C SER A 92 -20.52 -5.06 -18.19
N TRP A 93 -19.88 -6.08 -18.76
CA TRP A 93 -20.40 -6.91 -19.85
C TRP A 93 -20.62 -8.37 -19.49
N ASP A 94 -20.35 -8.75 -18.25
CA ASP A 94 -20.69 -10.04 -17.62
C ASP A 94 -22.03 -9.94 -16.88
N ASP A 95 -22.37 -10.94 -16.07
CA ASP A 95 -23.63 -11.00 -15.34
C ASP A 95 -23.68 -10.05 -14.11
N THR A 96 -22.69 -9.15 -13.94
CA THR A 96 -22.62 -8.20 -12.80
C THR A 96 -23.92 -7.42 -12.61
N ALA A 97 -24.52 -6.91 -13.70
CA ALA A 97 -25.75 -6.10 -13.62
C ALA A 97 -26.94 -6.92 -13.10
N ASP A 98 -27.09 -8.16 -13.56
CA ASP A 98 -28.21 -9.03 -13.17
C ASP A 98 -28.04 -9.56 -11.73
N ILE A 99 -26.81 -9.85 -11.33
CA ILE A 99 -26.49 -10.19 -9.93
C ILE A 99 -26.80 -9.02 -9.00
N LEU A 100 -26.44 -7.79 -9.36
CA LEU A 100 -26.76 -6.61 -8.57
C LEU A 100 -28.27 -6.43 -8.40
N LYS A 101 -29.08 -6.63 -9.44
CA LYS A 101 -30.54 -6.59 -9.37
C LYS A 101 -31.07 -7.69 -8.43
N ALA A 102 -30.56 -8.91 -8.54
CA ALA A 102 -30.94 -10.01 -7.67
C ALA A 102 -30.60 -9.72 -6.20
N LEU A 103 -29.40 -9.22 -5.91
CA LEU A 103 -28.98 -8.84 -4.58
C LEU A 103 -29.79 -7.66 -4.02
N GLN A 104 -30.24 -6.74 -4.86
CA GLN A 104 -31.10 -5.62 -4.43
C GLN A 104 -32.45 -6.08 -3.91
N VAL A 105 -32.97 -7.20 -4.41
CA VAL A 105 -34.21 -7.80 -3.86
C VAL A 105 -33.99 -8.25 -2.41
N SER A 106 -32.82 -8.83 -2.10
CA SER A 106 -32.47 -9.27 -0.74
C SER A 106 -32.04 -8.10 0.16
N TYR A 107 -31.46 -7.05 -0.43
CA TYR A 107 -30.95 -5.88 0.28
C TYR A 107 -31.51 -4.58 -0.32
N PRO A 108 -32.81 -4.24 -0.09
CA PRO A 108 -33.46 -3.10 -0.72
C PRO A 108 -32.84 -1.73 -0.40
N SER A 109 -32.09 -1.63 0.70
CA SER A 109 -31.37 -0.41 1.09
C SER A 109 -30.06 -0.17 0.32
N MET A 110 -29.61 -1.14 -0.49
CA MET A 110 -28.46 -0.99 -1.38
C MET A 110 -28.82 -0.07 -2.56
N HIS A 111 -27.95 0.89 -2.85
CA HIS A 111 -28.10 1.81 -3.96
C HIS A 111 -27.19 1.41 -5.13
N ILE A 112 -27.76 1.15 -6.31
CA ILE A 112 -27.00 0.78 -7.51
C ILE A 112 -26.95 1.99 -8.44
N ILE A 113 -25.76 2.27 -8.96
CA ILE A 113 -25.54 3.26 -10.01
C ILE A 113 -25.01 2.53 -11.24
N GLU A 114 -25.78 2.56 -12.33
CA GLU A 114 -25.40 1.96 -13.62
C GLU A 114 -24.74 3.02 -14.52
N ILE A 115 -23.54 2.73 -15.02
CA ILE A 115 -22.83 3.54 -16.01
C ILE A 115 -22.89 2.82 -17.35
N ASN A 116 -23.50 3.44 -18.35
CA ASN A 116 -23.57 2.92 -19.72
C ASN A 116 -22.47 3.52 -20.59
N GLU A 117 -21.71 2.69 -21.28
CA GLU A 117 -20.54 3.08 -22.08
C GLU A 117 -20.91 4.02 -23.24
N ASP A 118 -22.05 3.81 -23.89
CA ASP A 118 -22.48 4.52 -25.10
C ASP A 118 -22.87 6.00 -24.89
N LYS A 119 -23.00 6.44 -23.64
CA LYS A 119 -23.54 7.78 -23.32
C LYS A 119 -22.55 8.74 -22.69
N GLN A 120 -21.25 8.34 -22.53
CA GLN A 120 -20.37 9.14 -21.70
C GLN A 120 -18.99 9.44 -22.31
N ILE A 121 -18.61 10.72 -22.22
CA ILE A 121 -17.28 11.25 -22.58
C ILE A 121 -16.21 10.85 -21.53
N MET A 122 -16.65 10.52 -20.31
CA MET A 122 -15.78 10.20 -19.17
C MET A 122 -15.98 8.76 -18.71
N GLN A 123 -14.89 7.99 -18.58
CA GLN A 123 -14.91 6.57 -18.23
C GLN A 123 -13.85 6.25 -17.17
N GLY A 124 -14.02 5.10 -16.50
CA GLY A 124 -13.06 4.51 -15.59
C GLY A 124 -13.30 4.81 -14.10
N LYS A 125 -12.55 4.13 -13.25
CA LYS A 125 -12.77 4.07 -11.80
C LYS A 125 -12.96 5.43 -11.13
N LYS A 126 -12.23 6.48 -11.52
CA LYS A 126 -12.39 7.82 -10.93
C LYS A 126 -13.73 8.45 -11.24
N PHE A 127 -14.27 8.18 -12.40
CA PHE A 127 -15.62 8.64 -12.76
C PHE A 127 -16.67 7.90 -11.94
N ALA A 128 -16.58 6.56 -11.89
CA ALA A 128 -17.46 5.73 -11.07
C ALA A 128 -17.44 6.16 -9.61
N LEU A 129 -16.25 6.33 -9.01
CA LEU A 129 -16.09 6.84 -7.65
C LEU A 129 -16.71 8.23 -7.46
N THR A 130 -16.52 9.14 -8.42
CA THR A 130 -17.11 10.49 -8.34
C THR A 130 -18.62 10.44 -8.31
N LEU A 131 -19.25 9.57 -9.10
CA LEU A 131 -20.70 9.37 -9.07
C LEU A 131 -21.16 8.80 -7.74
N GLY A 132 -20.49 7.76 -7.24
CA GLY A 132 -20.77 7.18 -5.93
C GLY A 132 -20.66 8.22 -4.79
N ILE A 133 -19.58 9.03 -4.78
CA ILE A 133 -19.38 10.08 -3.78
C ILE A 133 -20.47 11.17 -3.87
N LYS A 134 -20.87 11.56 -5.09
CA LYS A 134 -21.98 12.53 -5.25
C LYS A 134 -23.31 11.99 -4.73
N ALA A 135 -23.60 10.71 -4.99
CA ALA A 135 -24.82 10.04 -4.53
C ALA A 135 -24.81 9.69 -3.04
N ALA A 136 -23.66 9.77 -2.38
CA ALA A 136 -23.51 9.45 -0.96
C ALA A 136 -24.38 10.39 -0.10
N MET A 137 -25.18 9.80 0.79
CA MET A 137 -26.03 10.51 1.74
C MET A 137 -25.21 11.10 2.89
N TYR A 138 -24.21 10.37 3.36
CA TYR A 138 -23.40 10.77 4.51
C TYR A 138 -22.08 11.42 4.08
N ASP A 139 -21.53 12.27 4.95
CA ASP A 139 -20.25 12.94 4.71
C ASP A 139 -19.07 11.98 4.84
N VAL A 140 -19.17 10.97 5.69
CA VAL A 140 -18.12 9.94 5.85
C VAL A 140 -18.26 8.89 4.77
N ILE A 141 -17.25 8.80 3.92
CA ILE A 141 -17.14 7.87 2.80
C ILE A 141 -16.13 6.78 3.15
N LEU A 142 -16.52 5.53 3.02
CA LEU A 142 -15.66 4.37 3.19
C LEU A 142 -15.56 3.58 1.87
N LEU A 143 -14.35 3.42 1.37
CA LEU A 143 -14.08 2.73 0.10
C LEU A 143 -13.54 1.33 0.32
N THR A 144 -14.01 0.42 -0.53
CA THR A 144 -13.38 -0.89 -0.73
C THR A 144 -13.56 -1.32 -2.20
N ASP A 145 -12.68 -2.21 -2.68
CA ASP A 145 -12.81 -2.78 -4.02
C ASP A 145 -13.70 -4.04 -3.98
N ALA A 146 -14.29 -4.40 -5.11
CA ALA A 146 -15.21 -5.54 -5.20
C ALA A 146 -14.53 -6.90 -4.86
N ASP A 147 -13.22 -7.02 -5.12
CA ASP A 147 -12.40 -8.20 -4.80
C ASP A 147 -11.90 -8.24 -3.34
N CYS A 148 -12.35 -7.32 -2.50
CA CYS A 148 -11.95 -7.21 -1.09
C CYS A 148 -13.00 -7.79 -0.15
N ARG A 149 -12.54 -8.27 1.01
CA ARG A 149 -13.42 -8.74 2.10
C ARG A 149 -12.98 -8.10 3.41
N PRO A 150 -13.86 -7.38 4.11
CA PRO A 150 -13.66 -7.03 5.52
C PRO A 150 -13.29 -8.25 6.36
N THR A 151 -12.37 -8.09 7.31
CA THR A 151 -11.90 -9.20 8.14
C THR A 151 -12.89 -9.62 9.23
N ASN A 152 -13.90 -8.78 9.50
CA ASN A 152 -14.92 -9.03 10.54
C ASN A 152 -16.12 -8.07 10.41
N GLY A 153 -17.14 -8.26 11.24
CA GLY A 153 -18.38 -7.46 11.28
C GLY A 153 -18.23 -6.02 11.78
N ASN A 154 -17.10 -5.63 12.35
CA ASN A 154 -16.87 -4.29 12.92
C ASN A 154 -16.03 -3.38 12.01
N TRP A 155 -15.80 -3.76 10.77
CA TRP A 155 -14.93 -3.02 9.86
C TRP A 155 -15.36 -1.57 9.62
N ILE A 156 -16.66 -1.32 9.41
CA ILE A 156 -17.19 0.04 9.23
C ILE A 156 -16.90 0.87 10.48
N THR A 157 -17.25 0.35 11.66
CA THR A 157 -17.03 1.02 12.95
C THR A 157 -15.56 1.37 13.15
N GLU A 158 -14.67 0.39 12.97
CA GLU A 158 -13.23 0.57 13.24
C GLU A 158 -12.55 1.48 12.20
N MET A 159 -12.96 1.45 10.93
CA MET A 159 -12.39 2.31 9.89
C MET A 159 -12.83 3.77 9.98
N THR A 160 -14.02 4.02 10.54
CA THR A 160 -14.61 5.38 10.55
C THR A 160 -14.50 6.08 11.89
N LYS A 161 -14.00 5.40 12.91
CA LYS A 161 -13.88 5.92 14.27
C LYS A 161 -13.08 7.23 14.32
N GLY A 162 -13.66 8.30 14.87
CA GLY A 162 -13.07 9.63 14.98
C GLY A 162 -12.97 10.41 13.65
N ILE A 163 -13.58 9.91 12.57
CA ILE A 163 -13.69 10.62 11.29
C ILE A 163 -14.89 11.53 11.30
N GLY A 164 -14.70 12.75 10.79
CA GLY A 164 -15.72 13.82 10.78
C GLY A 164 -15.54 14.83 11.93
N GLU A 165 -15.10 14.42 13.10
CA GLU A 165 -14.88 15.31 14.24
C GLU A 165 -13.45 15.91 14.26
N ARG A 166 -12.46 15.05 14.29
CA ARG A 166 -11.04 15.42 14.45
C ARG A 166 -10.18 15.07 13.25
N LYS A 167 -10.60 14.08 12.50
CA LYS A 167 -9.89 13.54 11.36
C LYS A 167 -10.79 13.49 10.13
N GLU A 168 -10.21 13.71 8.97
CA GLU A 168 -10.93 13.69 7.70
C GLU A 168 -10.57 12.47 6.85
N ILE A 169 -9.42 11.83 7.13
CA ILE A 169 -8.87 10.71 6.33
C ILE A 169 -8.38 9.61 7.25
N ALA A 170 -8.82 8.37 7.01
CA ALA A 170 -8.30 7.16 7.65
C ALA A 170 -7.66 6.24 6.60
N LEU A 171 -6.41 5.87 6.86
CA LEU A 171 -5.63 4.96 6.02
C LEU A 171 -5.69 3.56 6.63
N GLY A 172 -6.44 2.66 6.00
CA GLY A 172 -6.55 1.26 6.40
C GLY A 172 -5.46 0.40 5.77
N PHE A 173 -5.15 -0.73 6.40
CA PHE A 173 -4.32 -1.77 5.80
C PHE A 173 -5.21 -2.75 5.02
N SER A 174 -4.76 -3.16 3.83
CA SER A 174 -5.40 -4.21 3.04
C SER A 174 -4.35 -5.22 2.58
N GLY A 175 -4.45 -6.44 3.09
CA GLY A 175 -3.59 -7.55 2.71
C GLY A 175 -4.12 -8.33 1.50
N TYR A 176 -3.46 -9.45 1.18
CA TYR A 176 -3.93 -10.42 0.18
C TYR A 176 -4.13 -11.79 0.80
N LYS A 177 -5.11 -12.52 0.29
CA LYS A 177 -5.43 -13.89 0.69
C LYS A 177 -4.24 -14.82 0.45
N LYS A 178 -4.03 -15.73 1.39
CA LYS A 178 -2.92 -16.67 1.33
C LYS A 178 -3.28 -17.84 0.44
N TYR A 179 -2.44 -18.05 -0.58
CA TYR A 179 -2.44 -19.23 -1.43
C TYR A 179 -1.04 -19.83 -1.50
N PRO A 180 -0.89 -21.10 -1.91
CA PRO A 180 0.42 -21.69 -2.16
C PRO A 180 1.13 -21.00 -3.35
N GLY A 181 2.46 -21.10 -3.37
CA GLY A 181 3.28 -20.62 -4.47
C GLY A 181 4.05 -19.33 -4.18
N TYR A 182 5.12 -19.14 -4.95
CA TYR A 182 6.06 -18.05 -4.78
C TYR A 182 5.45 -16.68 -5.14
N LEU A 183 4.69 -16.61 -6.24
CA LEU A 183 4.03 -15.36 -6.67
C LEU A 183 3.09 -14.83 -5.57
N ASN A 184 2.31 -15.70 -4.94
CA ASN A 184 1.43 -15.28 -3.85
C ASN A 184 2.21 -14.72 -2.66
N LYS A 185 3.32 -15.37 -2.27
CA LYS A 185 4.20 -14.86 -1.21
C LYS A 185 4.77 -13.49 -1.58
N LEU A 186 5.19 -13.29 -2.84
CA LEU A 186 5.72 -12.02 -3.32
C LEU A 186 4.66 -10.92 -3.32
N ILE A 187 3.44 -11.19 -3.81
CA ILE A 187 2.32 -10.24 -3.81
C ILE A 187 1.97 -9.83 -2.36
N ARG A 188 1.91 -10.78 -1.44
CA ARG A 188 1.63 -10.53 -0.02
C ARG A 188 2.75 -9.74 0.65
N PHE A 189 3.99 -10.05 0.35
CA PHE A 189 5.15 -9.31 0.85
C PHE A 189 5.19 -7.87 0.31
N ASP A 190 4.92 -7.68 -0.98
CA ASP A 190 4.83 -6.38 -1.62
C ASP A 190 3.74 -5.50 -0.98
N ALA A 191 2.52 -6.03 -0.78
CA ALA A 191 1.46 -5.31 -0.11
C ALA A 191 1.79 -4.99 1.36
N PHE A 192 2.44 -5.91 2.05
CA PHE A 192 2.89 -5.72 3.42
C PHE A 192 3.91 -4.58 3.52
N VAL A 193 4.95 -4.60 2.69
CA VAL A 193 5.97 -3.55 2.66
C VAL A 193 5.38 -2.19 2.23
N ALA A 194 4.49 -2.19 1.24
CA ALA A 194 3.78 -0.97 0.85
C ALA A 194 2.95 -0.42 2.04
N GLY A 195 2.24 -1.29 2.76
CA GLY A 195 1.52 -0.95 3.98
C GLY A 195 2.41 -0.33 5.05
N LEU A 196 3.57 -0.95 5.33
CA LEU A 196 4.54 -0.41 6.28
C LEU A 196 5.07 0.96 5.86
N ASN A 197 5.24 1.20 4.55
CA ASN A 197 5.66 2.49 4.04
C ASN A 197 4.58 3.55 4.30
N TYR A 198 3.38 3.42 3.72
CA TYR A 198 2.42 4.52 3.79
C TYR A 198 1.90 4.77 5.21
N LEU A 199 1.68 3.72 6.01
CA LEU A 199 1.29 3.87 7.41
C LEU A 199 2.44 4.47 8.24
N GLY A 200 3.68 4.06 7.99
CA GLY A 200 4.87 4.60 8.66
C GLY A 200 5.07 6.08 8.38
N PHE A 201 4.99 6.48 7.10
CA PHE A 201 5.06 7.90 6.71
C PHE A 201 3.93 8.72 7.33
N ALA A 202 2.69 8.22 7.29
CA ALA A 202 1.55 8.91 7.88
C ALA A 202 1.70 9.06 9.40
N LYS A 203 2.18 8.01 10.10
CA LYS A 203 2.49 8.07 11.55
C LYS A 203 3.54 9.12 11.89
N LEU A 204 4.46 9.37 10.97
CA LEU A 204 5.51 10.38 11.11
C LEU A 204 5.06 11.78 10.61
N GLY A 205 3.77 11.99 10.40
CA GLY A 205 3.20 13.26 9.97
C GLY A 205 3.42 13.60 8.48
N ARG A 206 3.76 12.59 7.66
CA ARG A 206 4.03 12.75 6.22
C ARG A 206 3.17 11.82 5.36
N PRO A 207 1.83 11.81 5.50
CA PRO A 207 0.96 10.97 4.67
C PRO A 207 1.15 11.33 3.20
N TYR A 208 1.19 10.32 2.33
CA TYR A 208 1.44 10.52 0.89
C TYR A 208 0.62 9.62 -0.02
N MET A 209 0.10 8.51 0.50
CA MET A 209 -0.79 7.61 -0.21
C MET A 209 -1.67 6.81 0.76
N GLY A 210 -2.73 6.25 0.24
CA GLY A 210 -3.54 5.19 0.81
C GLY A 210 -3.78 4.11 -0.23
N VAL A 211 -4.61 3.13 0.08
CA VAL A 211 -5.04 2.10 -0.85
C VAL A 211 -6.56 2.13 -0.96
N GLY A 212 -7.11 2.28 -2.17
CA GLY A 212 -8.55 2.36 -2.42
C GLY A 212 -9.34 1.16 -1.91
N ARG A 213 -8.64 0.06 -1.69
CA ARG A 213 -9.17 -1.18 -1.10
C ARG A 213 -9.59 -1.04 0.37
N ASN A 214 -9.10 -0.01 1.08
CA ASN A 214 -9.42 0.24 2.48
C ASN A 214 -9.09 1.69 2.85
N LEU A 215 -9.91 2.63 2.41
CA LEU A 215 -9.68 4.05 2.56
C LEU A 215 -10.97 4.75 3.01
N CYS A 216 -10.89 5.54 4.07
CA CYS A 216 -11.99 6.35 4.53
C CYS A 216 -11.63 7.83 4.45
N TYR A 217 -12.58 8.67 4.02
CA TYR A 217 -12.43 10.12 4.03
C TYR A 217 -13.78 10.83 4.04
N THR A 218 -13.77 12.12 4.37
CA THR A 218 -15.00 12.92 4.31
C THR A 218 -15.27 13.40 2.88
N LYS A 219 -16.54 13.42 2.49
CA LYS A 219 -17.04 14.01 1.25
C LYS A 219 -16.61 15.47 1.13
N THR A 220 -16.63 16.18 2.24
CA THR A 220 -16.12 17.55 2.38
C THR A 220 -14.65 17.66 1.98
N ALA A 221 -13.76 16.77 2.45
CA ALA A 221 -12.36 16.76 2.08
C ALA A 221 -12.16 16.48 0.58
N PHE A 222 -12.98 15.58 0.00
CA PHE A 222 -12.93 15.26 -1.42
C PHE A 222 -13.27 16.49 -2.29
N PHE A 223 -14.36 17.19 -2.00
CA PHE A 223 -14.76 18.35 -2.80
C PHE A 223 -13.88 19.57 -2.56
N ARG A 224 -13.31 19.74 -1.36
CA ARG A 224 -12.38 20.82 -1.05
C ARG A 224 -11.16 20.87 -1.99
N ILE A 225 -10.62 19.71 -2.39
CA ILE A 225 -9.50 19.66 -3.35
C ILE A 225 -9.93 19.60 -4.82
N GLY A 226 -11.25 19.63 -5.09
CA GLY A 226 -11.81 19.47 -6.43
C GLY A 226 -11.83 18.04 -6.95
N GLY A 227 -11.83 17.05 -6.05
CA GLY A 227 -11.88 15.62 -6.39
C GLY A 227 -10.65 15.17 -7.18
N PHE A 228 -10.86 14.45 -8.26
CA PHE A 228 -9.76 13.90 -9.09
C PHE A 228 -9.33 14.82 -10.24
N ARG A 229 -9.75 16.08 -10.28
CA ARG A 229 -9.57 16.99 -11.43
C ARG A 229 -8.11 17.12 -11.87
N THR A 230 -7.17 17.21 -10.93
CA THR A 230 -5.73 17.42 -11.18
C THR A 230 -5.04 16.26 -11.89
N HIS A 231 -5.59 15.05 -11.73
CA HIS A 231 -5.00 13.81 -12.25
C HIS A 231 -6.03 12.89 -12.90
N TYR A 232 -7.13 13.46 -13.39
CA TYR A 232 -8.24 12.69 -13.98
C TYR A 232 -7.80 11.82 -15.17
N LYS A 233 -6.88 12.33 -16.01
CA LYS A 233 -6.39 11.64 -17.21
C LYS A 233 -5.48 10.43 -16.93
N LEU A 234 -5.02 10.24 -15.70
CA LEU A 234 -4.19 9.09 -15.33
C LEU A 234 -5.06 7.86 -15.06
N ALA A 235 -4.58 6.68 -15.42
CA ALA A 235 -5.30 5.43 -15.18
C ALA A 235 -5.32 4.99 -13.70
N SER A 236 -4.49 5.59 -12.84
CA SER A 236 -4.40 5.36 -11.39
C SER A 236 -4.42 6.70 -10.66
N GLY A 237 -4.42 6.70 -9.32
CA GLY A 237 -4.37 7.94 -8.53
C GLY A 237 -5.67 8.28 -7.82
N ASP A 238 -6.66 7.40 -7.88
CA ASP A 238 -7.93 7.54 -7.15
C ASP A 238 -7.72 7.45 -5.62
N ASP A 239 -6.69 6.80 -5.19
CA ASP A 239 -6.32 6.60 -3.79
C ASP A 239 -5.05 7.38 -3.40
N ASP A 240 -3.91 7.08 -4.03
CA ASP A 240 -2.62 7.62 -3.64
C ASP A 240 -2.48 9.13 -3.92
N LEU A 241 -2.88 9.60 -5.11
CA LEU A 241 -2.82 11.02 -5.44
C LEU A 241 -3.88 11.84 -4.71
N PHE A 242 -5.08 11.26 -4.49
CA PHE A 242 -6.07 11.87 -3.64
C PHE A 242 -5.52 12.10 -2.22
N VAL A 243 -4.96 11.05 -1.58
CA VAL A 243 -4.35 11.18 -0.24
C VAL A 243 -3.20 12.18 -0.27
N LYS A 244 -2.32 12.13 -1.27
CA LYS A 244 -1.21 13.10 -1.41
C LYS A 244 -1.70 14.56 -1.43
N GLU A 245 -2.87 14.84 -2.01
CA GLU A 245 -3.42 16.20 -2.15
C GLU A 245 -4.24 16.61 -0.93
N ALA A 246 -5.08 15.71 -0.38
CA ALA A 246 -6.01 16.02 0.69
C ALA A 246 -5.42 15.88 2.10
N SER A 247 -4.37 15.05 2.27
CA SER A 247 -3.88 14.66 3.59
C SER A 247 -2.86 15.62 4.19
N THR A 248 -2.91 15.71 5.51
CA THR A 248 -1.95 16.41 6.37
C THR A 248 -1.67 15.57 7.61
N ALA A 249 -0.63 15.93 8.38
CA ALA A 249 -0.36 15.30 9.67
C ALA A 249 -1.52 15.43 10.67
N ARG A 250 -2.32 16.49 10.53
CA ARG A 250 -3.40 16.81 11.47
C ARG A 250 -4.71 16.12 11.13
N ASN A 251 -5.04 15.99 9.84
CA ASN A 251 -6.34 15.46 9.41
C ASN A 251 -6.33 13.97 9.05
N THR A 252 -5.18 13.29 9.17
CA THR A 252 -5.02 11.89 8.77
C THR A 252 -4.72 11.00 9.96
N GLN A 253 -5.26 9.77 9.96
CA GLN A 253 -4.98 8.73 10.95
C GLN A 253 -4.78 7.37 10.30
N ASN A 254 -4.11 6.46 11.04
CA ASN A 254 -3.82 5.09 10.60
C ASN A 254 -4.77 4.10 11.28
N MET A 255 -5.39 3.24 10.47
CA MET A 255 -6.24 2.14 10.91
C MET A 255 -5.55 0.81 10.58
N PHE A 256 -4.61 0.39 11.43
CA PHE A 256 -3.81 -0.82 11.20
C PHE A 256 -4.27 -2.06 11.98
N HIS A 257 -5.20 -1.89 12.94
CA HIS A 257 -5.74 -3.01 13.72
C HIS A 257 -6.52 -3.96 12.82
N TYR A 258 -6.50 -5.24 13.19
CA TYR A 258 -7.10 -6.32 12.39
C TYR A 258 -8.58 -6.06 12.06
N GLU A 259 -9.32 -5.55 13.02
CA GLU A 259 -10.75 -5.26 12.87
C GLU A 259 -11.05 -4.18 11.81
N ALA A 260 -10.07 -3.34 11.50
CA ALA A 260 -10.17 -2.30 10.46
C ALA A 260 -9.59 -2.73 9.10
N GLN A 261 -9.21 -3.99 8.92
CA GLN A 261 -8.55 -4.45 7.71
C GLN A 261 -9.51 -5.05 6.69
N THR A 262 -9.06 -5.06 5.44
CA THR A 262 -9.64 -5.86 4.36
C THR A 262 -8.60 -6.82 3.79
N ILE A 263 -9.07 -7.88 3.15
CA ILE A 263 -8.24 -8.87 2.46
C ILE A 263 -8.73 -8.96 1.01
N SER A 264 -7.82 -8.75 0.04
CA SER A 264 -8.11 -8.85 -1.39
C SER A 264 -7.74 -10.21 -1.97
N GLU A 265 -8.40 -10.58 -3.06
CA GLU A 265 -7.98 -11.70 -3.89
C GLU A 265 -6.70 -11.33 -4.67
N PRO A 266 -5.63 -12.15 -4.62
CA PRO A 266 -4.39 -11.88 -5.33
C PRO A 266 -4.48 -12.26 -6.81
N HIS A 267 -3.76 -11.55 -7.66
CA HIS A 267 -3.58 -11.98 -9.05
C HIS A 267 -2.92 -13.36 -9.13
N LYS A 268 -3.46 -14.21 -10.01
CA LYS A 268 -2.99 -15.60 -10.19
C LYS A 268 -1.80 -15.72 -11.15
N THR A 269 -1.47 -14.67 -11.91
CA THR A 269 -0.41 -14.69 -12.93
C THR A 269 0.55 -13.52 -12.79
N TRP A 270 1.81 -13.75 -13.17
CA TRP A 270 2.85 -12.71 -13.22
C TRP A 270 2.46 -11.55 -14.14
N ALA A 271 1.84 -11.84 -15.28
CA ALA A 271 1.44 -10.84 -16.25
C ALA A 271 0.42 -9.84 -15.65
N LYS A 272 -0.64 -10.35 -15.00
CA LYS A 272 -1.67 -9.51 -14.36
C LYS A 272 -1.09 -8.69 -13.21
N TRP A 273 -0.26 -9.29 -12.35
CA TRP A 273 0.40 -8.57 -11.26
C TRP A 273 1.35 -7.49 -11.77
N SER A 274 2.21 -7.80 -12.75
CA SER A 274 3.13 -6.84 -13.35
C SER A 274 2.39 -5.67 -14.02
N PHE A 275 1.28 -5.94 -14.70
CA PHE A 275 0.42 -4.91 -15.28
C PHE A 275 -0.14 -3.98 -14.21
N GLN A 276 -0.66 -4.52 -13.11
CA GLN A 276 -1.13 -3.74 -11.97
C GLN A 276 -0.02 -2.85 -11.41
N LYS A 277 1.20 -3.39 -11.22
CA LYS A 277 2.34 -2.62 -10.73
C LYS A 277 2.79 -1.52 -11.68
N LYS A 278 2.85 -1.80 -12.98
CA LYS A 278 3.13 -0.77 -14.01
C LYS A 278 2.17 0.41 -13.88
N ARG A 279 0.88 0.13 -13.72
CA ARG A 279 -0.15 1.15 -13.55
C ARG A 279 0.08 1.97 -12.27
N HIS A 280 0.39 1.34 -11.13
CA HIS A 280 0.69 2.04 -9.88
C HIS A 280 1.93 2.93 -9.99
N PHE A 281 2.97 2.51 -10.72
CA PHE A 281 4.17 3.33 -10.90
C PHE A 281 3.95 4.58 -11.77
N THR A 282 2.82 4.74 -12.45
CA THR A 282 2.53 5.97 -13.20
C THR A 282 2.30 7.19 -12.30
N THR A 283 1.93 6.98 -11.05
CA THR A 283 1.66 8.04 -10.07
C THR A 283 2.90 8.43 -9.26
N ALA A 284 3.87 7.53 -9.10
CA ALA A 284 5.07 7.75 -8.30
C ALA A 284 5.86 9.05 -8.65
N PRO A 285 6.03 9.43 -9.94
CA PRO A 285 6.68 10.71 -10.29
C PRO A 285 5.98 11.96 -9.74
N LEU A 286 4.69 11.85 -9.44
CA LEU A 286 3.85 12.96 -8.97
C LEU A 286 3.88 13.17 -7.45
N TYR A 287 4.51 12.28 -6.69
CA TYR A 287 4.66 12.48 -5.25
C TYR A 287 5.55 13.67 -4.92
N LYS A 288 5.39 14.23 -3.72
CA LYS A 288 6.23 15.35 -3.22
C LYS A 288 7.71 14.93 -3.25
N GLY A 289 8.60 15.82 -3.66
CA GLY A 289 10.04 15.54 -3.81
C GLY A 289 10.69 14.92 -2.57
N SER A 290 10.37 15.43 -1.38
CA SER A 290 10.87 14.92 -0.11
C SER A 290 10.37 13.48 0.19
N VAL A 291 9.17 13.13 -0.24
CA VAL A 291 8.63 11.76 -0.11
C VAL A 291 9.33 10.83 -1.09
N LYS A 292 9.44 11.23 -2.36
CA LYS A 292 10.18 10.46 -3.38
C LYS A 292 11.60 10.15 -2.93
N PHE A 293 12.33 11.17 -2.47
CA PHE A 293 13.68 10.98 -1.94
C PHE A 293 13.71 9.96 -0.79
N SER A 294 12.81 10.12 0.19
CA SER A 294 12.76 9.19 1.33
C SER A 294 12.41 7.76 0.91
N LEU A 295 11.47 7.57 -0.03
CA LEU A 295 11.11 6.25 -0.56
C LEU A 295 12.25 5.61 -1.37
N MET A 296 13.06 6.43 -2.06
CA MET A 296 14.19 5.94 -2.85
C MET A 296 15.38 5.51 -1.99
N ILE A 297 15.54 6.05 -0.77
CA ILE A 297 16.66 5.70 0.11
C ILE A 297 16.74 4.19 0.34
N TRP A 298 15.62 3.53 0.62
CA TRP A 298 15.61 2.11 0.94
C TRP A 298 16.10 1.21 -0.21
N PRO A 299 15.52 1.23 -1.43
CA PRO A 299 16.06 0.43 -2.54
C PRO A 299 17.45 0.90 -3.00
N ALA A 300 17.75 2.19 -3.02
CA ALA A 300 19.05 2.69 -3.45
C ALA A 300 20.18 2.21 -2.52
N THR A 301 20.00 2.38 -1.21
CA THR A 301 21.02 1.92 -0.25
C THR A 301 21.10 0.39 -0.17
N TYR A 302 20.05 -0.34 -0.51
CA TYR A 302 20.12 -1.80 -0.68
C TYR A 302 21.06 -2.18 -1.81
N PHE A 303 20.89 -1.59 -2.99
CA PHE A 303 21.79 -1.88 -4.13
C PHE A 303 23.21 -1.39 -3.87
N LEU A 304 23.40 -0.20 -3.30
CA LEU A 304 24.71 0.34 -2.97
C LEU A 304 25.43 -0.56 -1.95
N LEU A 305 24.75 -1.06 -0.93
CA LEU A 305 25.33 -1.99 0.06
C LEU A 305 25.89 -3.23 -0.61
N TRP A 306 25.09 -3.88 -1.48
CA TRP A 306 25.52 -5.11 -2.15
C TRP A 306 26.60 -4.86 -3.19
N MET A 307 26.48 -3.82 -4.01
CA MET A 307 27.46 -3.51 -5.05
C MET A 307 28.81 -3.13 -4.45
N ALA A 308 28.82 -2.28 -3.41
CA ALA A 308 30.06 -1.87 -2.76
C ALA A 308 30.69 -3.02 -1.97
N ALA A 309 29.91 -3.88 -1.30
CA ALA A 309 30.43 -5.04 -0.60
C ALA A 309 31.06 -6.07 -1.56
N ILE A 310 30.43 -6.33 -2.69
CA ILE A 310 30.98 -7.23 -3.72
C ILE A 310 32.24 -6.63 -4.34
N ALA A 311 32.23 -5.36 -4.73
CA ALA A 311 33.39 -4.68 -5.32
C ALA A 311 34.59 -4.69 -4.35
N LEU A 312 34.36 -4.34 -3.09
CA LEU A 312 35.39 -4.34 -2.05
C LEU A 312 35.93 -5.75 -1.80
N SER A 313 35.09 -6.79 -1.84
CA SER A 313 35.51 -8.19 -1.68
C SER A 313 36.43 -8.67 -2.79
N ILE A 314 36.25 -8.13 -4.02
CA ILE A 314 37.09 -8.47 -5.21
C ILE A 314 38.42 -7.71 -5.18
N ILE A 315 38.35 -6.40 -4.86
CA ILE A 315 39.53 -5.52 -4.89
C ILE A 315 40.48 -5.83 -3.71
N TYR A 316 39.90 -6.11 -2.54
CA TYR A 316 40.64 -6.39 -1.32
C TYR A 316 40.21 -7.74 -0.71
N PRO A 317 40.71 -8.87 -1.23
CA PRO A 317 40.34 -10.21 -0.81
C PRO A 317 40.94 -10.54 0.56
N ASN A 318 40.22 -10.21 1.63
CA ASN A 318 40.66 -10.38 2.98
C ASN A 318 39.59 -11.05 3.85
N PRO A 319 39.89 -12.19 4.50
CA PRO A 319 38.92 -12.95 5.31
C PRO A 319 38.29 -12.17 6.46
N VAL A 320 39.07 -11.28 7.12
CA VAL A 320 38.52 -10.48 8.23
C VAL A 320 37.57 -9.43 7.71
N LEU A 321 37.88 -8.77 6.59
CA LEU A 321 36.96 -7.81 5.96
C LEU A 321 35.67 -8.49 5.51
N TRP A 322 35.77 -9.69 4.91
CA TRP A 322 34.58 -10.49 4.57
C TRP A 322 33.73 -10.83 5.78
N ALA A 323 34.36 -11.20 6.92
CA ALA A 323 33.64 -11.46 8.15
C ALA A 323 32.93 -10.20 8.68
N VAL A 324 33.58 -9.03 8.63
CA VAL A 324 32.96 -7.74 9.03
C VAL A 324 31.79 -7.40 8.12
N MET A 325 31.94 -7.47 6.80
CA MET A 325 30.84 -7.19 5.86
C MET A 325 29.69 -8.18 6.02
N GLY A 326 30.00 -9.48 6.16
CA GLY A 326 29.01 -10.52 6.43
C GLY A 326 28.26 -10.25 7.74
N GLY A 327 28.97 -9.81 8.78
CA GLY A 327 28.37 -9.40 10.06
C GLY A 327 27.41 -8.21 9.91
N LEU A 328 27.80 -7.17 9.17
CA LEU A 328 26.94 -6.01 8.90
C LEU A 328 25.69 -6.42 8.12
N ILE A 329 25.82 -7.23 7.07
CA ILE A 329 24.70 -7.72 6.27
C ILE A 329 23.78 -8.61 7.13
N PHE A 330 24.35 -9.51 7.93
CA PHE A 330 23.59 -10.35 8.87
C PHE A 330 22.81 -9.50 9.86
N PHE A 331 23.45 -8.53 10.49
CA PHE A 331 22.81 -7.65 11.47
C PHE A 331 21.71 -6.80 10.84
N ARG A 332 21.92 -6.30 9.62
CA ARG A 332 20.88 -5.61 8.85
C ARG A 332 19.64 -6.49 8.65
N TYR A 333 19.83 -7.74 8.24
CA TYR A 333 18.71 -8.67 8.07
C TYR A 333 18.07 -9.06 9.40
N LEU A 334 18.84 -9.19 10.46
CA LEU A 334 18.32 -9.46 11.80
C LEU A 334 17.40 -8.34 12.28
N VAL A 335 17.83 -7.08 12.17
CA VAL A 335 17.00 -5.92 12.52
C VAL A 335 15.72 -5.89 11.68
N GLN A 336 15.83 -6.09 10.37
CA GLN A 336 14.67 -6.12 9.50
C GLN A 336 13.72 -7.27 9.86
N PHE A 337 14.24 -8.47 10.11
CA PHE A 337 13.42 -9.61 10.54
C PHE A 337 12.62 -9.29 11.82
N ILE A 338 13.27 -8.70 12.82
CA ILE A 338 12.62 -8.29 14.08
C ILE A 338 11.48 -7.30 13.79
N VAL A 339 11.77 -6.26 13.01
CA VAL A 339 10.78 -5.23 12.65
C VAL A 339 9.59 -5.83 11.87
N LEU A 340 9.87 -6.66 10.87
CA LEU A 340 8.84 -7.33 10.08
C LEU A 340 8.02 -8.31 10.94
N ASN A 341 8.66 -9.07 11.85
CA ASN A 341 7.96 -10.00 12.74
C ASN A 341 7.02 -9.26 13.71
N VAL A 342 7.48 -8.14 14.30
CA VAL A 342 6.62 -7.28 15.15
C VAL A 342 5.44 -6.77 14.35
N SER A 343 5.67 -6.30 13.12
CA SER A 343 4.61 -5.76 12.26
C SER A 343 3.63 -6.84 11.79
N CYS A 344 4.11 -8.06 11.47
CA CYS A 344 3.26 -9.20 11.15
C CYS A 344 2.32 -9.57 12.31
N ASN A 345 2.84 -9.55 13.55
CA ASN A 345 2.01 -9.82 14.73
C ASN A 345 0.91 -8.76 14.91
N LYS A 346 1.24 -7.48 14.72
CA LYS A 346 0.29 -6.36 14.87
C LYS A 346 -0.78 -6.35 13.77
N LEU A 347 -0.38 -6.64 12.54
CA LEU A 347 -1.29 -6.71 11.38
C LEU A 347 -1.96 -8.08 11.22
N LYS A 348 -1.66 -9.05 12.06
CA LYS A 348 -2.13 -10.46 11.99
C LYS A 348 -1.84 -11.11 10.61
N ILE A 349 -0.70 -10.78 10.01
CA ILE A 349 -0.25 -11.36 8.74
C ILE A 349 0.44 -12.70 9.00
N SER A 350 0.20 -13.69 8.14
CA SER A 350 0.88 -14.99 8.19
C SER A 350 2.40 -14.84 7.99
N LYS A 351 3.17 -15.43 8.90
CA LYS A 351 4.64 -15.30 8.97
C LYS A 351 5.41 -16.15 7.95
N ASP A 352 4.74 -16.90 7.11
CA ASP A 352 5.37 -17.72 6.07
C ASP A 352 6.18 -16.90 5.05
N ILE A 353 5.89 -15.59 4.92
CA ILE A 353 6.68 -14.66 4.12
C ILE A 353 8.01 -14.28 4.79
N LEU A 354 8.13 -14.39 6.12
CA LEU A 354 9.33 -14.01 6.85
C LEU A 354 10.51 -14.97 6.62
N TRP A 355 10.22 -16.25 6.33
CA TRP A 355 11.29 -17.23 6.06
C TRP A 355 12.00 -16.98 4.73
N LEU A 356 11.35 -16.30 3.80
CA LEU A 356 11.88 -16.00 2.47
C LEU A 356 12.10 -14.50 2.24
N PHE A 357 11.93 -13.65 3.26
CA PHE A 357 11.92 -12.21 3.07
C PHE A 357 13.18 -11.63 2.40
N PRO A 358 14.41 -12.14 2.61
CA PRO A 358 15.57 -11.60 1.90
C PRO A 358 15.48 -11.85 0.38
N LEU A 359 14.96 -13.01 0.00
CA LEU A 359 14.74 -13.36 -1.41
C LEU A 359 13.58 -12.56 -2.01
N LEU A 360 12.48 -12.42 -1.26
CA LEU A 360 11.31 -11.63 -1.65
C LEU A 360 11.67 -10.15 -1.82
N GLU A 361 12.45 -9.58 -0.90
CA GLU A 361 12.94 -8.21 -0.95
C GLU A 361 13.81 -7.96 -2.18
N LYS A 362 14.81 -8.83 -2.42
CA LYS A 362 15.66 -8.75 -3.61
C LYS A 362 14.83 -8.78 -4.89
N HIS A 363 13.91 -9.74 -4.99
CA HIS A 363 13.07 -9.89 -6.16
C HIS A 363 12.15 -8.67 -6.34
N LEU A 364 11.54 -8.18 -5.26
CA LEU A 364 10.70 -7.00 -5.28
C LEU A 364 11.46 -5.78 -5.83
N PHE A 365 12.66 -5.51 -5.33
CA PHE A 365 13.47 -4.39 -5.81
C PHE A 365 13.86 -4.52 -7.29
N LEU A 366 14.26 -5.71 -7.73
CA LEU A 366 14.60 -5.94 -9.14
C LEU A 366 13.39 -5.72 -10.06
N VAL A 367 12.24 -6.32 -9.71
CA VAL A 367 11.01 -6.19 -10.51
C VAL A 367 10.51 -4.74 -10.49
N HIS A 368 10.45 -4.10 -9.34
CA HIS A 368 10.01 -2.70 -9.25
C HIS A 368 10.92 -1.76 -10.03
N SER A 369 12.25 -1.93 -9.94
CA SER A 369 13.20 -1.12 -10.72
C SER A 369 13.00 -1.34 -12.21
N MET A 370 12.85 -2.58 -12.67
CA MET A 370 12.59 -2.91 -14.07
C MET A 370 11.29 -2.30 -14.57
N LEU A 371 10.19 -2.44 -13.82
CA LEU A 371 8.88 -1.90 -14.19
C LEU A 371 8.88 -0.36 -14.19
N TYR A 372 9.56 0.26 -13.24
CA TYR A 372 9.72 1.71 -13.19
C TYR A 372 10.48 2.24 -14.41
N LEU A 373 11.61 1.62 -14.77
CA LEU A 373 12.37 1.96 -15.96
C LEU A 373 11.56 1.76 -17.25
N GLN A 374 10.79 0.67 -17.36
CA GLN A 374 9.89 0.46 -18.49
C GLN A 374 8.83 1.57 -18.63
N ASN A 375 8.32 2.10 -17.52
CA ASN A 375 7.35 3.20 -17.54
C ASN A 375 7.97 4.55 -17.97
N LEU A 376 9.28 4.74 -17.80
CA LEU A 376 9.97 5.93 -18.34
C LEU A 376 10.04 5.88 -19.88
N VAL A 377 10.09 4.69 -20.46
CA VAL A 377 10.18 4.49 -21.93
C VAL A 377 8.80 4.36 -22.58
N ARG A 378 7.87 3.65 -21.94
CA ARG A 378 6.52 3.37 -22.48
C ARG A 378 5.47 3.61 -21.40
N LYS A 379 4.66 4.66 -21.57
CA LYS A 379 3.50 4.88 -20.68
C LYS A 379 2.50 3.74 -20.84
N PRO A 380 1.99 3.14 -19.75
CA PRO A 380 0.97 2.11 -19.82
C PRO A 380 -0.32 2.67 -20.41
N GLN A 381 -0.94 1.88 -21.27
CA GLN A 381 -2.25 2.19 -21.87
C GLN A 381 -3.37 2.03 -20.84
N LYS A 382 -4.56 2.53 -21.22
CA LYS A 382 -5.78 2.69 -20.41
C LYS A 382 -6.17 1.48 -19.56
N TRP A 383 -7.00 1.75 -18.58
CA TRP A 383 -7.74 0.78 -17.78
C TRP A 383 -8.62 -0.09 -18.71
N ASN A 384 -8.35 -1.40 -18.74
CA ASN A 384 -9.20 -2.40 -19.41
C ASN A 384 -9.88 -3.22 -18.34
#